data_9518ca5b2223714daa86d6a3b9e666ab
#
_entry.id   9518ca5b2223714daa86d6a3b9e666ab
#
_cell.length_a   1.000
_cell.length_b   1.000
_cell.length_c   1.000
_cell.angle_alpha   90.00
_cell.angle_beta   90.00
_cell.angle_gamma   90.00
#
_symmetry.space_group_name_H-M   'P 1'
#
loop_
_entity.id
_entity.type
_entity.pdbx_description
1 polymer ?
#
loop_
_entity_poly.entity_id
_entity_poly.type
_entity_poly.pdbx_seq_one_letter_code
_entity_poly.pdbx_strand_id
1 'polypeptide(L)'
;MDEKQFTLKLKRIERYLFQLDFGEFGNILADEPEPMGGGEGPSPSAMLAASVANCLSASLIYALSRKKEDPGEMTAQITGTTGRVGKYLRITKVKVELQLGVAKADLSSLEDSLKVFENYCTVTQSVRAGVEVEVEISDNTGTVIHRSADQTE
;
A
#
# COMPACT_ATOMS: atom_id res chain seq x y z
N MET A 1 22.88 8.49 -2.48
CA MET A 1 21.46 8.35 -2.80
C MET A 1 20.69 9.41 -2.02
N ASP A 2 19.93 10.22 -2.73
CA ASP A 2 19.18 11.29 -2.09
C ASP A 2 17.91 10.71 -1.44
N GLU A 3 17.87 10.74 -0.11
CA GLU A 3 16.67 10.36 0.62
C GLU A 3 15.63 11.47 0.53
N LYS A 4 14.37 11.06 0.34
CA LYS A 4 13.22 11.98 0.35
C LYS A 4 12.24 11.54 1.43
N GLN A 5 11.70 12.52 2.13
CA GLN A 5 10.71 12.29 3.17
C GLN A 5 9.36 12.87 2.74
N PHE A 6 8.30 12.24 3.19
CA PHE A 6 6.94 12.77 3.13
C PHE A 6 6.26 12.55 4.48
N THR A 7 5.32 13.41 4.83
CA THR A 7 4.65 13.39 6.13
C THR A 7 3.14 13.40 5.93
N LEU A 8 2.46 12.52 6.64
CA LEU A 8 1.01 12.48 6.73
C LEU A 8 0.58 12.68 8.17
N LYS A 9 -0.66 13.09 8.37
CA LYS A 9 -1.26 13.25 9.70
C LYS A 9 -2.46 12.33 9.84
N LEU A 10 -2.76 11.98 11.08
CA LEU A 10 -3.88 11.11 11.40
C LEU A 10 -4.56 11.65 12.68
N LYS A 11 -5.90 11.61 12.69
CA LYS A 11 -6.70 11.99 13.83
C LYS A 11 -7.78 10.94 14.08
N ARG A 12 -7.88 10.47 15.31
CA ARG A 12 -9.00 9.63 15.74
C ARG A 12 -10.28 10.47 15.84
N ILE A 13 -11.36 9.98 15.26
CA ILE A 13 -12.69 10.56 15.39
C ILE A 13 -13.43 9.89 16.57
N GLU A 14 -13.66 8.59 16.47
CA GLU A 14 -14.26 7.78 17.53
C GLU A 14 -13.92 6.31 17.34
N ARG A 15 -13.93 5.51 18.39
CA ARG A 15 -13.63 4.07 18.32
C ARG A 15 -12.37 3.77 17.46
N TYR A 16 -12.55 3.12 16.33
CA TYR A 16 -11.51 2.78 15.35
C TYR A 16 -11.58 3.62 14.07
N LEU A 17 -12.46 4.63 14.06
CA LEU A 17 -12.61 5.55 12.94
C LEU A 17 -11.54 6.65 13.01
N PHE A 18 -10.75 6.73 11.96
CA PHE A 18 -9.69 7.73 11.82
C PHE A 18 -9.87 8.56 10.56
N GLN A 19 -9.44 9.80 10.63
CA GLN A 19 -9.26 10.65 9.46
C GLN A 19 -7.77 10.72 9.13
N LEU A 20 -7.43 10.32 7.91
CA LEU A 20 -6.08 10.41 7.38
C LEU A 20 -5.98 11.65 6.50
N ASP A 21 -5.03 12.52 6.80
CA ASP A 21 -4.82 13.80 6.12
C ASP A 21 -3.64 13.67 5.15
N PHE A 22 -3.95 13.75 3.86
CA PHE A 22 -2.98 13.73 2.76
C PHE A 22 -2.61 15.14 2.26
N GLY A 23 -2.83 16.17 3.09
CA GLY A 23 -2.52 17.56 2.75
C GLY A 23 -3.38 18.09 1.61
N GLU A 24 -2.75 18.56 0.54
CA GLU A 24 -3.44 19.12 -0.64
C GLU A 24 -4.39 18.13 -1.33
N PHE A 25 -4.21 16.82 -1.13
CA PHE A 25 -5.05 15.78 -1.70
C PHE A 25 -6.30 15.48 -0.87
N GLY A 26 -6.48 16.18 0.25
CA GLY A 26 -7.64 16.01 1.12
C GLY A 26 -7.48 14.86 2.11
N ASN A 27 -8.62 14.39 2.61
CA ASN A 27 -8.69 13.39 3.67
C ASN A 27 -9.42 12.13 3.21
N ILE A 28 -9.06 11.00 3.79
CA ILE A 28 -9.84 9.78 3.72
C ILE A 28 -10.19 9.30 5.12
N LEU A 29 -11.33 8.63 5.25
CA LEU A 29 -11.68 7.92 6.48
C LEU A 29 -11.17 6.49 6.40
N ALA A 30 -10.65 5.99 7.52
CA ALA A 30 -10.25 4.60 7.69
C ALA A 30 -10.89 4.04 8.94
N ASP A 31 -11.35 2.81 8.90
CA ASP A 31 -12.04 2.16 10.02
C ASP A 31 -11.75 0.66 10.00
N GLU A 32 -12.08 -0.01 11.09
CA GLU A 32 -12.11 -1.46 11.12
C GLU A 32 -13.53 -1.96 10.82
N PRO A 33 -13.68 -3.15 10.24
CA PRO A 33 -15.00 -3.72 10.02
C PRO A 33 -15.69 -4.07 11.32
N GLU A 34 -17.02 -4.18 11.27
CA GLU A 34 -17.78 -4.67 12.40
C GLU A 34 -17.37 -6.12 12.79
N PRO A 35 -17.41 -6.48 14.06
CA PRO A 35 -17.93 -5.72 15.22
C PRO A 35 -16.89 -4.81 15.88
N MET A 36 -15.64 -4.81 15.45
CA MET A 36 -14.57 -4.03 16.04
C MET A 36 -14.79 -2.53 15.81
N GLY A 37 -14.90 -2.12 14.56
CA GLY A 37 -15.21 -0.76 14.12
C GLY A 37 -16.64 -0.66 13.60
N GLY A 38 -16.95 0.44 12.94
CA GLY A 38 -18.24 0.69 12.31
C GLY A 38 -18.27 0.46 10.81
N GLY A 39 -17.12 0.10 10.21
CA GLY A 39 -17.02 -0.13 8.78
C GLY A 39 -17.24 1.13 7.93
N GLU A 40 -16.94 2.31 8.44
CA GLU A 40 -17.20 3.60 7.77
C GLU A 40 -16.09 4.01 6.79
N GLY A 41 -15.07 3.20 6.64
CA GLY A 41 -13.98 3.41 5.70
C GLY A 41 -13.17 2.14 5.46
N PRO A 42 -12.22 2.17 4.52
CA PRO A 42 -11.36 1.03 4.29
C PRO A 42 -10.49 0.70 5.51
N SER A 43 -10.24 -0.58 5.73
CA SER A 43 -9.32 -1.03 6.77
C SER A 43 -7.87 -0.74 6.39
N PRO A 44 -6.94 -0.66 7.37
CA PRO A 44 -5.52 -0.55 7.08
C PRO A 44 -4.99 -1.65 6.15
N SER A 45 -5.48 -2.87 6.32
CA SER A 45 -5.11 -4.00 5.44
C SER A 45 -5.55 -3.78 3.99
N ALA A 46 -6.76 -3.25 3.79
CA ALA A 46 -7.27 -2.92 2.46
C ALA A 46 -6.46 -1.78 1.82
N MET A 47 -6.07 -0.78 2.60
CA MET A 47 -5.24 0.32 2.11
C MET A 47 -3.85 -0.15 1.67
N LEU A 48 -3.22 -1.04 2.44
CA LEU A 48 -1.94 -1.64 2.05
C LEU A 48 -2.07 -2.41 0.73
N ALA A 49 -3.08 -3.26 0.62
CA ALA A 49 -3.33 -4.04 -0.59
C ALA A 49 -3.61 -3.15 -1.81
N ALA A 50 -4.41 -2.09 -1.63
CA ALA A 50 -4.68 -1.11 -2.67
C ALA A 50 -3.41 -0.38 -3.12
N SER A 51 -2.54 -0.02 -2.19
CA SER A 51 -1.26 0.64 -2.50
C SER A 51 -0.35 -0.26 -3.33
N VAL A 52 -0.28 -1.54 -3.02
CA VAL A 52 0.48 -2.53 -3.80
C VAL A 52 -0.04 -2.60 -5.23
N ALA A 53 -1.35 -2.75 -5.41
CA ALA A 53 -1.95 -2.85 -6.74
C ALA A 53 -1.79 -1.57 -7.56
N ASN A 54 -1.98 -0.41 -6.92
CA ASN A 54 -1.81 0.89 -7.57
C ASN A 54 -0.37 1.08 -8.07
N CYS A 55 0.61 0.78 -7.23
CA CYS A 55 2.02 0.92 -7.59
C CYS A 55 2.42 -0.07 -8.70
N LEU A 56 1.95 -1.31 -8.66
CA LEU A 56 2.18 -2.30 -9.72
C LEU A 56 1.62 -1.83 -11.05
N SER A 57 0.39 -1.31 -11.05
CA SER A 57 -0.27 -0.78 -12.24
C SER A 57 0.51 0.38 -12.84
N ALA A 58 0.90 1.34 -12.01
CA ALA A 58 1.70 2.48 -12.43
C ALA A 58 3.08 2.07 -12.98
N SER A 59 3.69 1.05 -12.38
CA SER A 59 5.00 0.54 -12.82
C SER A 59 4.91 -0.14 -14.18
N LEU A 60 3.82 -0.83 -14.47
CA LEU A 60 3.60 -1.43 -15.79
C LEU A 60 3.37 -0.36 -16.85
N ILE A 61 2.56 0.66 -16.54
CA ILE A 61 2.38 1.83 -17.42
C ILE A 61 3.74 2.49 -17.71
N TYR A 62 4.54 2.69 -16.68
CA TYR A 62 5.88 3.28 -16.83
C TYR A 62 6.77 2.45 -17.75
N ALA A 63 6.84 1.13 -17.54
CA ALA A 63 7.66 0.23 -18.36
C ALA A 63 7.25 0.28 -19.84
N LEU A 64 5.93 0.24 -20.11
CA LEU A 64 5.41 0.32 -21.47
C LEU A 64 5.64 1.70 -22.11
N SER A 65 5.46 2.77 -21.34
CA SER A 65 5.65 4.14 -21.81
C SER A 65 7.08 4.41 -22.31
N ARG A 66 8.07 3.72 -21.75
CA ARG A 66 9.46 3.81 -22.23
C ARG A 66 9.62 3.29 -23.66
N LYS A 67 8.69 2.50 -24.12
CA LYS A 67 8.59 1.99 -25.51
C LYS A 67 7.49 2.69 -26.30
N LYS A 68 6.96 3.81 -25.77
CA LYS A 68 5.87 4.59 -26.36
C LYS A 68 4.59 3.79 -26.57
N GLU A 69 4.36 2.81 -25.69
CA GLU A 69 3.15 1.99 -25.67
C GLU A 69 2.30 2.32 -24.44
N ASP A 70 1.00 2.12 -24.57
CA ASP A 70 0.01 2.39 -23.54
C ASP A 70 -0.88 1.16 -23.36
N PRO A 71 -1.10 0.67 -22.12
CA PRO A 71 -1.94 -0.51 -21.88
C PRO A 71 -3.45 -0.23 -21.99
N GLY A 72 -3.82 1.01 -22.23
CA GLY A 72 -5.21 1.43 -22.26
C GLY A 72 -5.83 1.51 -20.87
N GLU A 73 -7.14 1.36 -20.82
CA GLU A 73 -7.90 1.38 -19.58
C GLU A 73 -7.66 0.08 -18.79
N MET A 74 -6.92 0.21 -17.69
CA MET A 74 -6.56 -0.94 -16.85
C MET A 74 -7.53 -1.11 -15.70
N THR A 75 -7.83 -2.36 -15.36
CA THR A 75 -8.56 -2.73 -14.15
C THR A 75 -7.73 -3.73 -13.34
N ALA A 76 -8.01 -3.82 -12.04
CA ALA A 76 -7.38 -4.79 -11.17
C ALA A 76 -8.37 -5.34 -10.15
N GLN A 77 -8.24 -6.63 -9.86
CA GLN A 77 -8.83 -7.25 -8.70
C GLN A 77 -7.73 -7.55 -7.69
N ILE A 78 -7.98 -7.17 -6.44
CA ILE A 78 -6.99 -7.31 -5.36
C ILE A 78 -7.59 -8.21 -4.30
N THR A 79 -6.86 -9.26 -3.93
CA THR A 79 -7.24 -10.17 -2.86
C THR A 79 -6.16 -10.16 -1.79
N GLY A 80 -6.50 -9.66 -0.61
CA GLY A 80 -5.68 -9.78 0.58
C GLY A 80 -6.07 -11.00 1.38
N THR A 81 -5.10 -11.77 1.83
CA THR A 81 -5.30 -12.92 2.70
C THR A 81 -4.70 -12.61 4.06
N THR A 82 -5.49 -12.77 5.10
CA THR A 82 -5.03 -12.69 6.48
C THR A 82 -5.07 -14.07 7.12
N GLY A 83 -4.11 -14.34 7.98
CA GLY A 83 -4.02 -15.60 8.69
C GLY A 83 -3.27 -15.44 10.00
N ARG A 84 -3.32 -16.46 10.86
CA ARG A 84 -2.57 -16.47 12.09
C ARG A 84 -1.14 -16.93 11.85
N VAL A 85 -0.20 -16.11 12.33
CA VAL A 85 1.21 -16.48 12.45
C VAL A 85 1.52 -16.47 13.95
N GLY A 86 1.72 -17.64 14.53
CA GLY A 86 1.67 -17.79 15.98
C GLY A 86 0.28 -17.44 16.52
N LYS A 87 0.20 -16.54 17.48
CA LYS A 87 -1.07 -16.09 18.07
C LYS A 87 -1.64 -14.81 17.48
N TYR A 88 -0.93 -14.17 16.54
CA TYR A 88 -1.31 -12.89 15.98
C TYR A 88 -1.76 -12.99 14.53
N LEU A 89 -2.70 -12.13 14.14
CA LEU A 89 -3.11 -11.99 12.75
C LEU A 89 -2.03 -11.22 11.95
N ARG A 90 -1.81 -11.70 10.74
CA ARG A 90 -0.90 -11.08 9.76
C ARG A 90 -1.55 -11.09 8.37
N ILE A 91 -1.18 -10.12 7.56
CA ILE A 91 -1.43 -10.22 6.12
C ILE A 91 -0.38 -11.19 5.58
N THR A 92 -0.82 -12.32 5.07
CA THR A 92 0.06 -13.39 4.62
C THR A 92 0.27 -13.39 3.12
N LYS A 93 -0.64 -12.76 2.36
CA LYS A 93 -0.58 -12.68 0.90
C LYS A 93 -1.40 -11.51 0.39
N VAL A 94 -0.89 -10.89 -0.66
CA VAL A 94 -1.65 -9.97 -1.52
C VAL A 94 -1.53 -10.50 -2.95
N LYS A 95 -2.67 -10.79 -3.57
CA LYS A 95 -2.77 -11.19 -4.97
C LYS A 95 -3.37 -10.05 -5.76
N VAL A 96 -2.71 -9.66 -6.84
CA VAL A 96 -3.19 -8.62 -7.75
C VAL A 96 -3.38 -9.22 -9.13
N GLU A 97 -4.59 -9.10 -9.65
CA GLU A 97 -4.96 -9.56 -10.99
C GLU A 97 -5.26 -8.34 -11.86
N LEU A 98 -4.30 -7.97 -12.70
CA LEU A 98 -4.40 -6.82 -13.58
C LEU A 98 -4.98 -7.27 -14.94
N GLN A 99 -5.90 -6.46 -15.47
CA GLN A 99 -6.43 -6.63 -16.82
C GLN A 99 -6.10 -5.39 -17.63
N LEU A 100 -5.45 -5.58 -18.78
CA LEU A 100 -5.13 -4.51 -19.72
C LEU A 100 -6.37 -4.11 -20.53
N GLY A 101 -6.39 -2.86 -20.96
CA GLY A 101 -7.44 -2.32 -21.83
C GLY A 101 -7.23 -2.58 -23.32
N VAL A 102 -6.13 -3.24 -23.70
CA VAL A 102 -5.77 -3.55 -25.08
C VAL A 102 -5.37 -5.01 -25.20
N ALA A 103 -5.39 -5.54 -26.43
CA ALA A 103 -4.95 -6.91 -26.69
C ALA A 103 -3.41 -7.03 -26.62
N LYS A 104 -2.91 -8.21 -26.27
CA LYS A 104 -1.47 -8.51 -26.27
C LYS A 104 -0.81 -8.16 -27.59
N ALA A 105 -1.50 -8.43 -28.71
CA ALA A 105 -0.97 -8.18 -30.06
C ALA A 105 -0.71 -6.68 -30.35
N ASP A 106 -1.37 -5.78 -29.60
CA ASP A 106 -1.20 -4.33 -29.76
C ASP A 106 0.01 -3.77 -29.00
N LEU A 107 0.70 -4.61 -28.22
CA LEU A 107 1.84 -4.23 -27.40
C LEU A 107 3.07 -5.05 -27.76
N SER A 108 3.88 -4.54 -28.67
CA SER A 108 5.09 -5.24 -29.17
C SER A 108 6.16 -5.42 -28.09
N SER A 109 6.22 -4.52 -27.11
CA SER A 109 7.20 -4.54 -26.02
C SER A 109 6.68 -5.18 -24.73
N LEU A 110 5.48 -5.77 -24.74
CA LEU A 110 4.86 -6.27 -23.51
C LEU A 110 5.73 -7.30 -22.81
N GLU A 111 6.28 -8.25 -23.55
CA GLU A 111 7.10 -9.33 -22.97
C GLU A 111 8.35 -8.78 -22.25
N ASP A 112 9.04 -7.84 -22.86
CA ASP A 112 10.21 -7.19 -22.25
C ASP A 112 9.82 -6.30 -21.07
N SER A 113 8.70 -5.60 -21.17
CA SER A 113 8.19 -4.76 -20.08
C SER A 113 7.78 -5.59 -18.87
N LEU A 114 7.18 -6.77 -19.07
CA LEU A 114 6.80 -7.68 -17.99
C LEU A 114 8.00 -8.23 -17.22
N LYS A 115 9.17 -8.33 -17.86
CA LYS A 115 10.39 -8.79 -17.17
C LYS A 115 10.94 -7.79 -16.16
N VAL A 116 10.62 -6.50 -16.30
CA VAL A 116 11.27 -5.43 -15.54
C VAL A 116 10.32 -4.56 -14.72
N PHE A 117 9.01 -4.55 -15.03
CA PHE A 117 8.10 -3.57 -14.43
C PHE A 117 8.01 -3.67 -12.89
N GLU A 118 8.09 -4.86 -12.32
CA GLU A 118 8.01 -5.02 -10.87
C GLU A 118 9.23 -4.40 -10.16
N ASN A 119 10.37 -4.29 -10.83
CA ASN A 119 11.54 -3.62 -10.27
C ASN A 119 11.34 -2.12 -10.09
N TYR A 120 10.43 -1.51 -10.84
CA TYR A 120 10.07 -0.11 -10.68
C TYR A 120 9.02 0.13 -9.59
N CYS A 121 8.44 -0.93 -9.06
CA CYS A 121 7.39 -0.83 -8.05
C CYS A 121 7.97 -0.64 -6.65
N THR A 122 8.12 0.61 -6.24
CA THR A 122 8.66 0.98 -4.93
C THR A 122 7.89 0.31 -3.80
N VAL A 123 6.56 0.39 -3.81
CA VAL A 123 5.72 -0.16 -2.74
C VAL A 123 5.85 -1.67 -2.65
N THR A 124 5.69 -2.39 -3.78
CA THR A 124 5.73 -3.87 -3.76
C THR A 124 7.10 -4.39 -3.34
N GLN A 125 8.18 -3.82 -3.86
CA GLN A 125 9.52 -4.25 -3.47
C GLN A 125 9.82 -3.97 -2.00
N SER A 126 9.35 -2.83 -1.48
CA SER A 126 9.49 -2.49 -0.06
C SER A 126 8.70 -3.45 0.83
N VAL A 127 7.45 -3.76 0.47
CA VAL A 127 6.61 -4.71 1.20
C VAL A 127 7.22 -6.11 1.21
N ARG A 128 7.74 -6.59 0.08
CA ARG A 128 8.40 -7.90 -0.03
C ARG A 128 9.67 -8.00 0.83
N ALA A 129 10.42 -6.90 0.93
CA ALA A 129 11.67 -6.85 1.70
C ALA A 129 11.44 -6.66 3.21
N GLY A 130 10.25 -6.22 3.61
CA GLY A 130 9.97 -5.72 4.94
C GLY A 130 10.52 -4.31 5.14
N VAL A 131 9.68 -3.40 5.63
CA VAL A 131 10.04 -2.01 5.90
C VAL A 131 10.27 -1.84 7.40
N GLU A 132 11.35 -1.17 7.78
CA GLU A 132 11.59 -0.81 9.17
C GLU A 132 10.51 0.14 9.67
N VAL A 133 9.97 -0.12 10.85
CA VAL A 133 8.96 0.71 11.50
C VAL A 133 9.45 1.15 12.87
N GLU A 134 9.68 2.43 13.03
CA GLU A 134 9.99 3.04 14.32
C GLU A 134 8.73 3.61 14.96
N VAL A 135 8.58 3.42 16.26
CA VAL A 135 7.44 3.91 17.04
C VAL A 135 7.91 4.73 18.22
N GLU A 136 7.36 5.91 18.39
CA GLU A 136 7.51 6.72 19.58
C GLU A 136 6.13 7.18 20.07
N ILE A 137 5.83 6.96 21.34
CA ILE A 137 4.56 7.36 21.96
C ILE A 137 4.87 8.37 23.06
N SER A 138 4.16 9.50 23.04
CA SER A 138 4.20 10.52 24.09
C SER A 138 2.83 10.71 24.69
N ASP A 139 2.80 11.13 25.96
CA ASP A 139 1.55 11.55 26.61
C ASP A 139 1.18 13.00 26.21
N ASN A 140 0.11 13.53 26.77
CA ASN A 140 -0.38 14.87 26.44
C ASN A 140 0.49 16.01 27.00
N THR A 141 1.49 15.71 27.83
CA THR A 141 2.49 16.68 28.31
C THR A 141 3.74 16.71 27.43
N GLY A 142 3.82 15.83 26.43
CA GLY A 142 4.99 15.66 25.59
C GLY A 142 6.03 14.69 26.16
N THR A 143 5.73 14.01 27.29
CA THR A 143 6.61 13.01 27.88
C THR A 143 6.60 11.74 27.04
N VAL A 144 7.77 11.31 26.58
CA VAL A 144 7.90 10.04 25.84
C VAL A 144 7.74 8.87 26.81
N ILE A 145 6.75 8.03 26.56
CA ILE A 145 6.38 6.88 27.39
C ILE A 145 6.70 5.52 26.76
N HIS A 146 6.98 5.51 25.45
CA HIS A 146 7.36 4.30 24.75
C HIS A 146 8.22 4.63 23.52
N ARG A 147 9.26 3.84 23.33
CA ARG A 147 9.98 3.72 22.05
C ARG A 147 10.11 2.26 21.70
N SER A 148 9.87 1.93 20.44
CA SER A 148 10.28 0.62 19.96
C SER A 148 11.80 0.62 19.90
N ALA A 149 12.43 -0.08 20.84
CA ALA A 149 13.78 -0.55 20.62
C ALA A 149 13.69 -1.69 19.60
N ASP A 150 14.68 -1.82 18.73
CA ASP A 150 14.74 -2.84 17.70
C ASP A 150 14.11 -4.15 18.19
N GLN A 151 12.92 -4.44 17.67
CA GLN A 151 12.30 -5.74 17.85
C GLN A 151 12.95 -6.70 16.87
N THR A 152 14.18 -7.05 17.15
CA THR A 152 14.81 -8.24 16.57
C THR A 152 14.26 -9.47 17.30
N GLU A 153 13.18 -10.03 16.79
CA GLU A 153 12.81 -11.42 16.99
C GLU A 153 12.68 -12.12 15.65
#